data_efc64b1d26a5e32ab0d24e23d80253f7
#
_entry.id   efc64b1d26a5e32ab0d24e23d80253f7
#
_cell.length_a   1.000
_cell.length_b   1.000
_cell.length_c   1.000
_cell.angle_alpha   90.00
_cell.angle_beta   90.00
_cell.angle_gamma   90.00
#
_symmetry.space_group_name_H-M   'P 1'
#
loop_
_entity.id
_entity.type
_entity.pdbx_description
1 polymer ?
#
loop_
_entity_poly.entity_id
_entity_poly.type
_entity_poly.pdbx_seq_one_letter_code
_entity_poly.pdbx_strand_id
1 'polypeptide(L)'
;MEKGDSAIELEKKFSRGKTYLLSENGFFLFRFVDGAFGSKWCGFWDRDLKFLEYFAFRVDGEWLCPENFKRFIYTGAEALHIHSLFVGEVTERVVVGDGTLIVNLKLPRRCEVLVEVGVNIRRREEGIHGRVYNIISRSESVEVMNELGKIEIGVRGGEFLPNPRREIHFPGRYAMEHGYDFRWYEDEQEKFIPGIFRFEGRELKFWAGKKAGAGHILRKKRRKLKEKEKKTENWKLASTLLSFYFEREYAGFLAGFPYFNQFWTRDFLCMFTPLIRAGFEREAHKALLAIARHQLSDGSIPVIVGSEKPCADSTPLFLLACYKAFKSGRKAPMKNVKMALQYGVEHFDGELVEHDPRTTWMDTLRRGYAVEVESFWAKAFEVWGKLFKNKKLLFLSEKIKESLISSYLQSGVFLDSLKGKYKFSVNSLIPLTYSVVRTDEENIFKRAKEELFCNFGVRAISRREVGDDYHARIWGISTYWGLKFLSRHNPEEARKIFVNYLKFMGSRTVCGFPETMKESGEVEGASSQLWSVAFIPEMLQELWGRGRS
;
A
#
# COMPACT_ATOMS: atom_id res chain seq x y z
N MET A 1 0.22 -29.21 -2.01
CA MET A 1 -0.09 -28.23 -3.09
C MET A 1 -0.68 -29.01 -4.23
N GLU A 2 -1.82 -28.58 -4.76
CA GLU A 2 -2.35 -29.15 -6.00
C GLU A 2 -1.41 -28.79 -7.16
N LYS A 3 -1.19 -29.73 -8.09
CA LYS A 3 -0.36 -29.50 -9.29
C LYS A 3 -0.87 -28.27 -10.05
N GLY A 4 -0.09 -27.18 -10.07
CA GLY A 4 -0.38 -25.96 -10.85
C GLY A 4 -0.45 -24.64 -10.08
N ASP A 5 -0.34 -24.60 -8.76
CA ASP A 5 -0.32 -23.33 -8.03
C ASP A 5 1.07 -22.69 -8.09
N SER A 6 1.16 -21.47 -8.62
CA SER A 6 2.38 -20.67 -8.62
C SER A 6 2.77 -20.31 -7.19
N ALA A 7 4.05 -20.48 -6.82
CA ALA A 7 4.56 -20.20 -5.48
C ALA A 7 5.93 -19.54 -5.54
N ILE A 8 6.26 -18.79 -4.48
CA ILE A 8 7.63 -18.36 -4.17
C ILE A 8 8.13 -19.26 -3.05
N GLU A 9 9.27 -19.90 -3.24
CA GLU A 9 9.99 -20.64 -2.21
C GLU A 9 11.29 -19.91 -1.87
N LEU A 10 11.53 -19.71 -0.56
CA LEU A 10 12.73 -19.07 -0.03
C LEU A 10 13.37 -19.96 1.02
N GLU A 11 14.61 -20.35 0.79
CA GLU A 11 15.43 -21.00 1.81
C GLU A 11 15.92 -20.00 2.87
N LYS A 12 16.32 -20.49 4.05
CA LYS A 12 16.81 -19.68 5.18
C LYS A 12 17.83 -18.61 4.78
N LYS A 13 18.80 -18.95 3.92
CA LYS A 13 19.84 -18.00 3.47
C LYS A 13 19.31 -16.79 2.68
N PHE A 14 18.12 -16.89 2.07
CA PHE A 14 17.48 -15.82 1.27
C PHE A 14 16.33 -15.13 2.00
N SER A 15 16.03 -15.54 3.25
CA SER A 15 14.89 -15.05 4.04
C SER A 15 15.23 -13.87 4.94
N ARG A 16 16.51 -13.68 5.27
CA ARG A 16 16.97 -12.69 6.26
C ARG A 16 16.50 -11.29 5.91
N GLY A 17 15.86 -10.64 6.86
CA GLY A 17 15.33 -9.28 6.71
C GLY A 17 14.12 -9.13 5.78
N LYS A 18 13.63 -10.21 5.16
CA LYS A 18 12.44 -10.18 4.34
C LYS A 18 11.18 -10.39 5.17
N THR A 19 10.11 -9.69 4.79
CA THR A 19 8.77 -9.87 5.35
C THR A 19 7.82 -10.45 4.31
N TYR A 20 6.66 -10.88 4.77
CA TYR A 20 5.54 -11.22 3.93
C TYR A 20 4.26 -10.56 4.45
N LEU A 21 3.30 -10.43 3.54
CA LEU A 21 1.99 -9.87 3.82
C LEU A 21 0.93 -10.89 3.37
N LEU A 22 0.06 -11.27 4.29
CA LEU A 22 -1.19 -11.94 3.95
C LEU A 22 -2.34 -11.02 4.31
N SER A 23 -3.26 -10.78 3.39
CA SER A 23 -4.42 -9.92 3.65
C SER A 23 -5.71 -10.48 3.05
N GLU A 24 -6.84 -10.07 3.60
CA GLU A 24 -8.18 -10.23 3.03
C GLU A 24 -9.08 -9.14 3.60
N ASN A 25 -9.65 -8.32 2.72
CA ASN A 25 -10.68 -7.34 3.07
C ASN A 25 -10.28 -6.35 4.17
N GLY A 26 -9.04 -5.84 4.13
CA GLY A 26 -8.49 -4.89 5.10
C GLY A 26 -7.85 -5.52 6.34
N PHE A 27 -8.14 -6.78 6.62
CA PHE A 27 -7.40 -7.54 7.64
C PHE A 27 -6.08 -8.02 7.06
N PHE A 28 -5.00 -7.91 7.82
CA PHE A 28 -3.70 -8.39 7.36
C PHE A 28 -2.80 -8.88 8.49
N LEU A 29 -1.93 -9.83 8.14
CA LEU A 29 -0.77 -10.23 8.92
C LEU A 29 0.47 -9.74 8.20
N PHE A 30 1.31 -9.00 8.92
CA PHE A 30 2.65 -8.60 8.49
C PHE A 30 3.65 -9.28 9.40
N ARG A 31 4.58 -10.07 8.82
CA ARG A 31 5.51 -10.91 9.58
C ARG A 31 6.79 -11.15 8.80
N PHE A 32 7.88 -11.41 9.48
CA PHE A 32 9.13 -11.87 8.84
C PHE A 32 8.97 -13.27 8.24
N VAL A 33 9.69 -13.50 7.14
CA VAL A 33 9.69 -14.77 6.39
C VAL A 33 10.20 -15.94 7.23
N ASP A 34 11.12 -15.70 8.15
CA ASP A 34 11.66 -16.70 9.09
C ASP A 34 10.77 -16.96 10.31
N GLY A 35 9.60 -16.35 10.35
CA GLY A 35 8.63 -16.52 11.41
C GLY A 35 8.75 -15.53 12.57
N ALA A 36 9.72 -14.63 12.57
CA ALA A 36 9.88 -13.63 13.62
C ALA A 36 8.80 -12.51 13.58
N PHE A 37 8.66 -11.81 14.72
CA PHE A 37 7.84 -10.61 14.90
C PHE A 37 8.71 -9.45 15.41
N GLY A 38 9.84 -9.21 14.76
CA GLY A 38 10.87 -8.27 15.21
C GLY A 38 10.59 -6.78 14.98
N SER A 39 9.34 -6.38 14.71
CA SER A 39 8.98 -4.99 14.44
C SER A 39 7.62 -4.63 15.04
N LYS A 40 7.45 -3.40 15.54
CA LYS A 40 6.15 -2.87 15.99
C LYS A 40 5.07 -2.91 14.90
N TRP A 41 5.46 -3.08 13.65
CA TRP A 41 4.58 -3.21 12.52
C TRP A 41 4.17 -4.65 12.23
N CYS A 42 4.92 -5.63 12.75
CA CYS A 42 4.50 -7.04 12.68
C CYS A 42 3.23 -7.27 13.48
N GLY A 43 2.52 -8.34 13.14
CA GLY A 43 1.31 -8.75 13.85
C GLY A 43 0.07 -8.74 13.00
N PHE A 44 -1.07 -8.91 13.65
CA PHE A 44 -2.39 -9.00 13.01
C PHE A 44 -3.18 -7.69 13.19
N TRP A 45 -3.69 -7.17 12.09
CA TRP A 45 -4.31 -5.85 11.98
C TRP A 45 -5.67 -5.91 11.27
N ASP A 46 -6.54 -4.96 11.58
CA ASP A 46 -7.68 -4.53 10.77
C ASP A 46 -7.43 -3.08 10.35
N ARG A 47 -6.92 -2.87 9.14
CA ARG A 47 -6.50 -1.54 8.67
C ARG A 47 -5.57 -0.87 9.68
N ASP A 48 -5.93 0.27 10.25
CA ASP A 48 -5.12 1.03 11.22
C ASP A 48 -5.24 0.55 12.68
N LEU A 49 -6.09 -0.47 12.96
CA LEU A 49 -6.26 -1.06 14.27
C LEU A 49 -5.48 -2.37 14.39
N LYS A 50 -4.51 -2.41 15.29
CA LYS A 50 -3.77 -3.63 15.63
C LYS A 50 -4.54 -4.45 16.66
N PHE A 51 -4.38 -5.77 16.60
CA PHE A 51 -4.91 -6.70 17.60
C PHE A 51 -3.80 -7.53 18.25
N LEU A 52 -2.92 -8.14 17.45
CA LEU A 52 -1.86 -9.00 17.95
C LEU A 52 -0.49 -8.44 17.61
N GLU A 53 0.43 -8.46 18.59
CA GLU A 53 1.86 -8.23 18.36
C GLU A 53 2.52 -9.48 17.79
N TYR A 54 2.21 -10.64 18.38
CA TYR A 54 2.78 -11.93 17.98
C TYR A 54 1.89 -13.10 18.41
N PHE A 55 2.21 -14.25 17.87
CA PHE A 55 1.85 -15.57 18.37
C PHE A 55 3.08 -16.50 18.28
N ALA A 56 3.24 -17.36 19.25
CA ALA A 56 4.42 -18.21 19.39
C ALA A 56 4.03 -19.65 19.78
N PHE A 57 4.72 -20.63 19.22
CA PHE A 57 4.47 -22.05 19.46
C PHE A 57 5.71 -22.71 20.05
N ARG A 58 5.53 -23.44 21.16
CA ARG A 58 6.56 -24.25 21.79
C ARG A 58 6.16 -25.70 21.71
N VAL A 59 6.90 -26.52 20.93
CA VAL A 59 6.60 -27.91 20.63
C VAL A 59 7.55 -28.79 21.41
N ASP A 60 7.05 -29.65 22.32
CA ASP A 60 7.85 -30.52 23.20
C ASP A 60 9.04 -29.76 23.83
N GLY A 61 8.83 -28.54 24.29
CA GLY A 61 9.84 -27.71 24.95
C GLY A 61 10.69 -26.84 24.03
N GLU A 62 10.62 -26.96 22.70
CA GLU A 62 11.38 -26.18 21.73
C GLU A 62 10.48 -25.14 20.99
N TRP A 63 10.92 -23.88 20.95
CA TRP A 63 10.19 -22.81 20.23
C TRP A 63 10.35 -22.92 18.71
N LEU A 64 9.27 -22.70 17.95
CA LEU A 64 9.39 -22.35 16.53
C LEU A 64 9.99 -20.97 16.43
N CYS A 65 11.19 -20.84 15.88
CA CYS A 65 11.97 -19.62 15.87
C CYS A 65 12.86 -19.54 14.61
N PRO A 66 13.49 -18.36 14.31
CA PRO A 66 14.36 -18.21 13.17
C PRO A 66 15.56 -19.19 13.13
N GLU A 67 16.04 -19.63 14.30
CA GLU A 67 17.19 -20.56 14.39
C GLU A 67 16.88 -21.92 13.78
N ASN A 68 15.67 -22.45 13.98
CA ASN A 68 15.23 -23.73 13.45
C ASN A 68 14.40 -23.63 12.16
N PHE A 69 14.19 -22.41 11.65
CA PHE A 69 13.55 -22.17 10.36
C PHE A 69 14.42 -22.72 9.20
N LYS A 70 13.79 -23.38 8.24
CA LYS A 70 14.44 -23.96 7.05
C LYS A 70 14.04 -23.26 5.76
N ARG A 71 12.74 -23.15 5.51
CA ARG A 71 12.22 -22.60 4.25
C ARG A 71 10.81 -22.03 4.40
N PHE A 72 10.50 -21.14 3.50
CA PHE A 72 9.23 -20.45 3.39
C PHE A 72 8.61 -20.66 2.02
N ILE A 73 7.29 -20.88 1.97
CA ILE A 73 6.53 -20.99 0.72
C ILE A 73 5.36 -20.01 0.76
N TYR A 74 5.21 -19.20 -0.27
CA TYR A 74 4.17 -18.20 -0.40
C TYR A 74 3.40 -18.35 -1.72
N THR A 75 2.07 -18.42 -1.64
CA THR A 75 1.19 -18.59 -2.81
C THR A 75 0.29 -17.37 -3.07
N GLY A 76 0.45 -16.27 -2.32
CA GLY A 76 -0.49 -15.14 -2.34
C GLY A 76 -1.78 -15.39 -1.54
N ALA A 77 -2.18 -16.63 -1.36
CA ALA A 77 -3.34 -17.01 -0.55
C ALA A 77 -2.97 -17.47 0.87
N GLU A 78 -1.82 -18.07 1.03
CA GLU A 78 -1.29 -18.62 2.25
C GLU A 78 0.24 -18.53 2.32
N ALA A 79 0.78 -18.68 3.53
CA ALA A 79 2.21 -18.81 3.79
C ALA A 79 2.48 -20.10 4.57
N LEU A 80 3.56 -20.80 4.24
CA LEU A 80 4.03 -21.97 4.95
C LEU A 80 5.45 -21.71 5.45
N HIS A 81 5.66 -21.90 6.76
CA HIS A 81 6.98 -21.93 7.38
C HIS A 81 7.32 -23.37 7.74
N ILE A 82 8.48 -23.80 7.38
CA ILE A 82 8.97 -25.15 7.64
C ILE A 82 10.14 -25.05 8.60
N HIS A 83 10.00 -25.66 9.77
CA HIS A 83 10.97 -25.68 10.85
C HIS A 83 11.50 -27.07 11.08
N SER A 84 12.74 -27.18 11.53
CA SER A 84 13.37 -28.45 11.97
C SER A 84 13.62 -28.42 13.46
N LEU A 85 12.84 -29.19 14.19
CA LEU A 85 12.96 -29.38 15.64
C LEU A 85 13.54 -30.75 15.97
N PHE A 86 13.85 -31.02 17.25
CA PHE A 86 14.25 -32.35 17.72
C PHE A 86 13.20 -33.42 17.41
N VAL A 87 11.92 -33.04 17.43
CA VAL A 87 10.81 -33.95 17.12
C VAL A 87 10.66 -34.24 15.62
N GLY A 88 11.41 -33.54 14.75
CA GLY A 88 11.35 -33.64 13.29
C GLY A 88 10.84 -32.34 12.63
N GLU A 89 10.41 -32.44 11.36
CA GLU A 89 9.93 -31.29 10.58
C GLU A 89 8.53 -30.90 11.01
N VAL A 90 8.36 -29.61 11.32
CA VAL A 90 7.08 -28.97 11.65
C VAL A 90 6.72 -27.98 10.56
N THR A 91 5.49 -28.09 10.04
CA THR A 91 4.96 -27.13 9.06
C THR A 91 3.94 -26.21 9.74
N GLU A 92 4.21 -24.92 9.73
CA GLU A 92 3.29 -23.86 10.13
C GLU A 92 2.62 -23.28 8.87
N ARG A 93 1.30 -23.47 8.73
CA ARG A 93 0.49 -22.90 7.67
C ARG A 93 -0.28 -21.70 8.20
N VAL A 94 -0.11 -20.54 7.56
CA VAL A 94 -0.76 -19.29 7.94
C VAL A 94 -1.74 -18.83 6.85
N VAL A 95 -2.95 -18.46 7.26
CA VAL A 95 -4.02 -17.97 6.38
C VAL A 95 -4.71 -16.77 7.05
N VAL A 96 -4.92 -15.69 6.30
CA VAL A 96 -5.72 -14.55 6.72
C VAL A 96 -7.03 -14.54 5.94
N GLY A 97 -8.14 -14.41 6.66
CA GLY A 97 -9.48 -14.25 6.10
C GLY A 97 -10.13 -12.93 6.53
N ASP A 98 -11.39 -12.77 6.17
CA ASP A 98 -12.20 -11.60 6.55
C ASP A 98 -12.54 -11.65 8.06
N GLY A 99 -11.75 -10.93 8.85
CA GLY A 99 -11.86 -10.90 10.31
C GLY A 99 -11.26 -12.10 11.02
N THR A 100 -10.37 -12.86 10.37
CA THR A 100 -9.74 -14.02 11.01
C THR A 100 -8.30 -14.25 10.56
N LEU A 101 -7.47 -14.66 11.50
CA LEU A 101 -6.16 -15.24 11.30
C LEU A 101 -6.24 -16.72 11.71
N ILE A 102 -5.75 -17.63 10.87
CA ILE A 102 -5.69 -19.07 11.14
C ILE A 102 -4.26 -19.53 10.99
N VAL A 103 -3.78 -20.28 11.98
CA VAL A 103 -2.50 -20.97 11.91
C VAL A 103 -2.71 -22.45 12.21
N ASN A 104 -2.30 -23.29 11.27
CA ASN A 104 -2.31 -24.73 11.45
C ASN A 104 -0.88 -25.26 11.55
N LEU A 105 -0.56 -25.96 12.63
CA LEU A 105 0.69 -26.72 12.72
C LEU A 105 0.43 -28.18 12.34
N LYS A 106 1.28 -28.71 11.45
CA LYS A 106 1.38 -30.14 11.19
C LYS A 106 2.67 -30.65 11.84
N LEU A 107 2.51 -31.57 12.77
CA LEU A 107 3.57 -32.15 13.58
C LEU A 107 3.95 -33.57 13.09
N PRO A 108 5.21 -33.98 13.18
CA PRO A 108 5.64 -35.29 12.68
C PRO A 108 5.07 -36.45 13.52
N ARG A 109 4.80 -36.23 14.80
CA ARG A 109 4.19 -37.16 15.75
C ARG A 109 3.22 -36.43 16.69
N ARG A 110 2.61 -37.14 17.63
CA ARG A 110 1.88 -36.52 18.74
C ARG A 110 2.88 -35.78 19.63
N CYS A 111 2.63 -34.47 19.85
CA CYS A 111 3.47 -33.59 20.66
C CYS A 111 2.61 -32.74 21.58
N GLU A 112 3.18 -32.29 22.70
CA GLU A 112 2.64 -31.17 23.47
C GLU A 112 3.00 -29.87 22.79
N VAL A 113 2.03 -28.97 22.65
CA VAL A 113 2.25 -27.63 22.11
C VAL A 113 1.70 -26.58 23.08
N LEU A 114 2.58 -25.69 23.50
CA LEU A 114 2.18 -24.47 24.21
C LEU A 114 2.08 -23.31 23.21
N VAL A 115 0.97 -22.56 23.28
CA VAL A 115 0.74 -21.39 22.43
C VAL A 115 0.65 -20.14 23.30
N GLU A 116 1.55 -19.20 23.04
CA GLU A 116 1.53 -17.88 23.68
C GLU A 116 1.16 -16.81 22.66
N VAL A 117 0.38 -15.82 23.09
CA VAL A 117 -0.07 -14.72 22.22
C VAL A 117 0.10 -13.39 22.93
N GLY A 118 0.81 -12.47 22.28
CA GLY A 118 0.90 -11.08 22.71
C GLY A 118 -0.18 -10.24 22.05
N VAL A 119 -1.05 -9.65 22.86
CA VAL A 119 -2.14 -8.77 22.45
C VAL A 119 -1.72 -7.32 22.65
N ASN A 120 -2.03 -6.46 21.66
CA ASN A 120 -1.88 -5.01 21.78
C ASN A 120 -2.94 -4.33 20.90
N ILE A 121 -4.14 -4.15 21.42
CA ILE A 121 -5.25 -3.52 20.69
C ILE A 121 -5.04 -2.01 20.73
N ARG A 122 -4.58 -1.44 19.62
CA ARG A 122 -4.25 -0.02 19.49
C ARG A 122 -4.39 0.48 18.05
N ARG A 123 -4.64 1.77 17.90
CA ARG A 123 -4.48 2.41 16.60
C ARG A 123 -3.00 2.60 16.24
N ARG A 124 -2.73 2.75 14.95
CA ARG A 124 -1.37 2.95 14.41
C ARG A 124 -0.58 4.05 15.13
N GLU A 125 -1.22 5.17 15.42
CA GLU A 125 -0.59 6.40 15.94
C GLU A 125 -0.61 6.50 17.47
N GLU A 126 -1.24 5.54 18.16
CA GLU A 126 -1.39 5.60 19.60
C GLU A 126 -0.19 5.03 20.34
N GLY A 127 0.07 5.62 21.52
CA GLY A 127 1.05 5.12 22.49
C GLY A 127 0.72 3.71 22.97
N ILE A 128 1.73 3.02 23.45
CA ILE A 128 1.78 1.57 23.60
C ILE A 128 1.53 1.14 25.05
N HIS A 129 1.66 2.07 26.00
CA HIS A 129 1.71 1.74 27.42
C HIS A 129 0.39 2.00 28.14
N GLY A 130 0.16 1.24 29.22
CA GLY A 130 -0.88 1.51 30.20
C GLY A 130 -2.33 1.15 29.81
N ARG A 131 -2.56 0.41 28.70
CA ARG A 131 -3.92 0.02 28.32
C ARG A 131 -4.47 -1.03 29.24
N VAL A 132 -5.73 -0.86 29.63
CA VAL A 132 -6.47 -1.82 30.47
C VAL A 132 -7.18 -2.82 29.55
N TYR A 133 -7.02 -4.10 29.85
CA TYR A 133 -7.68 -5.19 29.14
C TYR A 133 -8.64 -5.94 30.07
N ASN A 134 -9.83 -6.25 29.56
CA ASN A 134 -10.74 -7.21 30.15
C ASN A 134 -10.62 -8.53 29.38
N ILE A 135 -10.72 -9.66 30.10
CA ILE A 135 -10.67 -10.99 29.51
C ILE A 135 -11.90 -11.82 29.89
N ILE A 136 -12.37 -12.60 28.93
CA ILE A 136 -13.40 -13.62 29.15
C ILE A 136 -12.80 -14.96 28.73
N SER A 137 -12.48 -15.80 29.72
CA SER A 137 -11.88 -17.11 29.50
C SER A 137 -12.93 -18.17 29.23
N ARG A 138 -12.67 -19.07 28.29
CA ARG A 138 -13.42 -20.30 27.99
C ARG A 138 -12.41 -21.46 27.94
N SER A 139 -12.91 -22.69 27.83
CA SER A 139 -12.01 -23.87 27.80
C SER A 139 -10.98 -23.84 26.67
N GLU A 140 -11.40 -23.51 25.45
CA GLU A 140 -10.55 -23.51 24.24
C GLU A 140 -10.20 -22.11 23.73
N SER A 141 -10.73 -21.03 24.33
CA SER A 141 -10.56 -19.66 23.85
C SER A 141 -10.54 -18.61 24.95
N VAL A 142 -10.03 -17.45 24.63
CA VAL A 142 -10.10 -16.23 25.42
C VAL A 142 -10.53 -15.06 24.54
N GLU A 143 -11.49 -14.28 25.00
CA GLU A 143 -11.81 -12.97 24.42
C GLU A 143 -11.06 -11.90 25.20
N VAL A 144 -10.28 -11.07 24.49
CA VAL A 144 -9.53 -9.94 25.05
C VAL A 144 -10.11 -8.67 24.47
N MET A 145 -10.41 -7.68 25.32
CA MET A 145 -11.02 -6.44 24.90
C MET A 145 -10.48 -5.22 25.64
N ASN A 146 -10.52 -4.08 24.97
CA ASN A 146 -10.32 -2.75 25.55
C ASN A 146 -11.32 -1.76 24.91
N GLU A 147 -11.14 -0.47 25.16
CA GLU A 147 -12.00 0.61 24.64
C GLU A 147 -12.02 0.72 23.11
N LEU A 148 -11.01 0.22 22.40
CA LEU A 148 -10.89 0.31 20.94
C LEU A 148 -11.48 -0.88 20.20
N GLY A 149 -11.55 -2.05 20.86
CA GLY A 149 -12.04 -3.24 20.22
C GLY A 149 -11.83 -4.52 21.00
N LYS A 150 -12.15 -5.64 20.36
CA LYS A 150 -12.02 -6.97 20.95
C LYS A 150 -11.57 -8.01 19.94
N ILE A 151 -10.91 -9.04 20.44
CA ILE A 151 -10.48 -10.20 19.66
C ILE A 151 -10.70 -11.49 20.47
N GLU A 152 -11.27 -12.50 19.83
CA GLU A 152 -11.30 -13.87 20.37
C GLU A 152 -10.10 -14.64 19.81
N ILE A 153 -9.39 -15.35 20.69
CA ILE A 153 -8.21 -16.15 20.38
C ILE A 153 -8.44 -17.55 20.90
N GLY A 154 -8.08 -18.59 20.13
CA GLY A 154 -8.29 -19.94 20.60
C GLY A 154 -7.48 -21.02 19.88
N VAL A 155 -7.49 -22.20 20.49
CA VAL A 155 -6.88 -23.43 19.97
C VAL A 155 -7.93 -24.54 20.03
N ARG A 156 -8.27 -25.10 18.87
CA ARG A 156 -9.26 -26.19 18.80
C ARG A 156 -8.75 -27.45 19.50
N GLY A 157 -9.53 -27.94 20.46
CA GLY A 157 -9.14 -29.09 21.29
C GLY A 157 -8.00 -28.80 22.28
N GLY A 158 -7.68 -27.53 22.47
CA GLY A 158 -6.71 -27.08 23.46
C GLY A 158 -7.38 -26.66 24.77
N GLU A 159 -6.57 -26.47 25.79
CA GLU A 159 -6.95 -25.97 27.11
C GLU A 159 -6.35 -24.57 27.30
N PHE A 160 -7.18 -23.57 27.60
CA PHE A 160 -6.69 -22.24 27.96
C PHE A 160 -6.36 -22.16 29.44
N LEU A 161 -5.11 -21.80 29.76
CA LEU A 161 -4.57 -21.63 31.10
C LEU A 161 -4.38 -20.13 31.35
N PRO A 162 -5.30 -19.47 32.10
CA PRO A 162 -5.18 -18.04 32.38
C PRO A 162 -3.93 -17.71 33.17
N ASN A 163 -3.14 -16.76 32.69
CA ASN A 163 -1.99 -16.18 33.38
C ASN A 163 -1.74 -14.77 32.84
N PRO A 164 -2.65 -13.81 33.15
CA PRO A 164 -2.59 -12.47 32.60
C PRO A 164 -1.36 -11.73 33.12
N ARG A 165 -0.52 -11.27 32.19
CA ARG A 165 0.69 -10.51 32.48
C ARG A 165 0.99 -9.52 31.38
N ARG A 166 1.91 -8.61 31.67
CA ARG A 166 2.44 -7.64 30.70
C ARG A 166 3.92 -7.86 30.54
N GLU A 167 4.37 -7.82 29.29
CA GLU A 167 5.77 -7.96 28.96
C GLU A 167 6.18 -6.93 27.90
N ILE A 168 7.41 -6.47 27.98
CA ILE A 168 8.02 -5.60 26.98
C ILE A 168 8.75 -6.43 25.92
N HIS A 169 9.32 -7.56 26.31
CA HIS A 169 10.09 -8.41 25.43
C HIS A 169 9.27 -9.56 24.82
N PHE A 170 9.69 -10.03 23.64
CA PHE A 170 9.13 -11.24 23.04
C PHE A 170 9.62 -12.50 23.77
N PRO A 171 8.84 -13.60 23.80
CA PRO A 171 9.25 -14.84 24.44
C PRO A 171 10.42 -15.48 23.71
N GLY A 172 11.43 -15.93 24.49
CA GLY A 172 12.60 -16.63 23.98
C GLY A 172 13.34 -15.85 22.88
N ARG A 173 13.80 -16.56 21.86
CA ARG A 173 14.51 -16.00 20.70
C ARG A 173 13.59 -15.53 19.55
N TYR A 174 12.32 -15.35 19.81
CA TYR A 174 11.35 -14.90 18.82
C TYR A 174 11.57 -13.43 18.41
N ALA A 175 12.18 -12.65 19.27
CA ALA A 175 12.58 -11.26 19.00
C ALA A 175 13.97 -11.23 18.39
N MET A 176 14.07 -11.45 17.10
CA MET A 176 15.32 -11.23 16.39
C MET A 176 15.38 -9.79 15.89
N GLU A 177 16.49 -9.13 16.17
CA GLU A 177 16.87 -7.88 15.51
C GLU A 177 17.13 -8.16 14.04
N HIS A 178 16.13 -7.98 13.22
CA HIS A 178 16.26 -8.14 11.78
C HIS A 178 16.52 -6.80 11.12
N GLY A 179 17.52 -6.02 11.48
CA GLY A 179 18.08 -4.89 10.73
C GLY A 179 17.12 -4.13 9.80
N TYR A 180 15.85 -4.04 10.16
CA TYR A 180 14.83 -3.30 9.44
C TYR A 180 14.87 -1.87 9.92
N ASP A 181 15.47 -1.01 9.14
CA ASP A 181 15.46 0.42 9.39
C ASP A 181 14.10 1.01 8.95
N PHE A 182 13.11 0.88 9.82
CA PHE A 182 11.94 1.72 9.73
C PHE A 182 12.22 3.02 10.47
N ARG A 183 12.19 4.16 9.81
CA ARG A 183 12.40 5.51 10.34
C ARG A 183 11.65 5.84 11.64
N TRP A 184 10.67 5.07 12.01
CA TRP A 184 9.73 5.27 13.12
C TRP A 184 9.69 4.06 14.05
N TYR A 185 10.79 3.34 14.13
CA TYR A 185 10.89 2.13 14.90
C TYR A 185 11.21 2.45 16.36
N GLU A 186 10.33 2.02 17.27
CA GLU A 186 10.55 1.93 18.71
C GLU A 186 10.32 0.48 19.11
N ASP A 187 11.35 -0.20 19.62
CA ASP A 187 11.32 -1.63 19.90
C ASP A 187 10.55 -1.98 21.17
N GLU A 188 10.48 -1.05 22.12
CA GLU A 188 9.86 -1.27 23.41
C GLU A 188 8.34 -1.10 23.32
N GLN A 189 7.61 -2.20 23.11
CA GLN A 189 6.16 -2.22 23.09
C GLN A 189 5.62 -3.14 24.18
N GLU A 190 4.82 -2.59 25.08
CA GLU A 190 4.10 -3.39 26.07
C GLU A 190 3.09 -4.31 25.37
N LYS A 191 3.15 -5.59 25.69
CA LYS A 191 2.25 -6.63 25.19
C LYS A 191 1.47 -7.21 26.35
N PHE A 192 0.17 -7.38 26.16
CA PHE A 192 -0.67 -8.06 27.12
C PHE A 192 -0.76 -9.55 26.76
N ILE A 193 -0.37 -10.41 27.67
CA ILE A 193 -0.44 -11.88 27.52
C ILE A 193 -1.56 -12.38 28.42
N PRO A 194 -2.70 -12.82 27.87
CA PRO A 194 -3.84 -13.24 28.68
C PRO A 194 -3.63 -14.60 29.39
N GLY A 195 -2.74 -15.43 28.86
CA GLY A 195 -2.43 -16.77 29.32
C GLY A 195 -1.77 -17.59 28.23
N ILE A 196 -1.80 -18.91 28.41
CA ILE A 196 -1.18 -19.89 27.50
C ILE A 196 -2.25 -20.92 27.11
N PHE A 197 -2.24 -21.37 25.84
CA PHE A 197 -3.00 -22.56 25.45
C PHE A 197 -2.09 -23.77 25.48
N ARG A 198 -2.58 -24.86 26.05
CA ARG A 198 -1.94 -26.18 26.00
C ARG A 198 -2.72 -27.08 25.07
N PHE A 199 -2.03 -27.75 24.16
CA PHE A 199 -2.61 -28.68 23.20
C PHE A 199 -1.73 -29.93 23.10
N GLU A 200 -2.35 -31.09 22.91
CA GLU A 200 -1.65 -32.34 22.65
C GLU A 200 -2.23 -33.04 21.42
N GLY A 201 -1.39 -33.30 20.40
CA GLY A 201 -1.87 -33.88 19.15
C GLY A 201 -0.85 -33.86 18.00
N ARG A 202 -1.33 -34.15 16.78
CA ARG A 202 -0.52 -34.12 15.55
C ARG A 202 -0.85 -32.91 14.65
N GLU A 203 -2.01 -32.29 14.85
CA GLU A 203 -2.45 -31.14 14.08
C GLU A 203 -3.09 -30.10 15.01
N LEU A 204 -2.38 -29.02 15.27
CA LEU A 204 -2.91 -27.90 16.03
C LEU A 204 -3.62 -26.92 15.08
N LYS A 205 -4.78 -26.40 15.52
CA LYS A 205 -5.53 -25.35 14.82
C LYS A 205 -5.74 -24.16 15.75
N PHE A 206 -4.94 -23.12 15.52
CA PHE A 206 -5.04 -21.82 16.20
C PHE A 206 -5.85 -20.86 15.35
N TRP A 207 -6.65 -19.99 16.00
CA TRP A 207 -7.32 -18.87 15.35
C TRP A 207 -7.28 -17.61 16.21
N ALA A 208 -7.36 -16.46 15.56
CA ALA A 208 -7.61 -15.16 16.19
C ALA A 208 -8.65 -14.39 15.36
N GLY A 209 -9.63 -13.78 16.03
CA GLY A 209 -10.80 -13.15 15.42
C GLY A 209 -11.95 -14.13 15.19
N LYS A 210 -12.69 -14.01 14.08
CA LYS A 210 -13.84 -14.86 13.78
C LYS A 210 -13.43 -16.32 13.56
N LYS A 211 -14.13 -17.25 14.20
CA LYS A 211 -13.90 -18.68 14.01
C LYS A 211 -14.33 -19.10 12.60
N ALA A 212 -13.40 -19.52 11.77
CA ALA A 212 -13.62 -19.92 10.38
C ALA A 212 -12.73 -21.09 9.94
N GLY A 213 -13.09 -21.73 8.84
CA GLY A 213 -12.33 -22.85 8.28
C GLY A 213 -11.31 -22.38 7.23
N ALA A 214 -10.03 -22.71 7.40
CA ALA A 214 -8.95 -22.35 6.46
C ALA A 214 -9.27 -22.78 5.00
N GLY A 215 -9.83 -23.97 4.79
CA GLY A 215 -10.13 -24.49 3.46
C GLY A 215 -11.15 -23.63 2.68
N HIS A 216 -12.16 -23.09 3.35
CA HIS A 216 -13.13 -22.18 2.71
C HIS A 216 -12.47 -20.86 2.29
N ILE A 217 -11.68 -20.28 3.19
CA ILE A 217 -10.95 -19.02 2.95
C ILE A 217 -9.99 -19.20 1.77
N LEU A 218 -9.20 -20.27 1.76
CA LEU A 218 -8.23 -20.57 0.69
C LEU A 218 -8.90 -20.72 -0.67
N ARG A 219 -10.02 -21.47 -0.77
CA ARG A 219 -10.75 -21.60 -2.04
C ARG A 219 -11.22 -20.24 -2.57
N LYS A 220 -11.77 -19.37 -1.69
CA LYS A 220 -12.20 -18.02 -2.05
C LYS A 220 -11.02 -17.15 -2.54
N LYS A 221 -9.91 -17.13 -1.80
CA LYS A 221 -8.71 -16.35 -2.15
C LYS A 221 -8.07 -16.81 -3.46
N ARG A 222 -7.87 -18.13 -3.63
CA ARG A 222 -7.31 -18.70 -4.86
C ARG A 222 -8.16 -18.37 -6.09
N ARG A 223 -9.50 -18.42 -5.97
CA ARG A 223 -10.41 -18.04 -7.05
C ARG A 223 -10.23 -16.56 -7.43
N LYS A 224 -10.21 -15.64 -6.44
CA LYS A 224 -9.98 -14.21 -6.69
C LYS A 224 -8.62 -13.97 -7.33
N LEU A 225 -7.58 -14.63 -6.83
CA LEU A 225 -6.22 -14.51 -7.34
C LEU A 225 -6.15 -14.94 -8.82
N LYS A 226 -6.69 -16.12 -9.17
CA LYS A 226 -6.74 -16.62 -10.56
C LYS A 226 -7.54 -15.68 -11.49
N GLU A 227 -8.62 -15.07 -11.00
CA GLU A 227 -9.40 -14.09 -11.78
C GLU A 227 -8.56 -12.84 -12.10
N LYS A 228 -7.85 -12.29 -11.11
CA LYS A 228 -7.02 -11.09 -11.30
C LYS A 228 -5.73 -11.39 -12.07
N GLU A 229 -5.13 -12.56 -11.87
CA GLU A 229 -3.96 -13.03 -12.62
C GLU A 229 -4.21 -13.03 -14.14
N LYS A 230 -5.38 -13.47 -14.60
CA LYS A 230 -5.77 -13.42 -16.01
C LYS A 230 -5.76 -12.00 -16.61
N LYS A 231 -5.88 -10.97 -15.79
CA LYS A 231 -5.89 -9.56 -16.21
C LYS A 231 -4.53 -8.89 -16.07
N THR A 232 -3.80 -9.22 -15.01
CA THR A 232 -2.46 -8.67 -14.75
C THR A 232 -1.37 -9.47 -15.48
N GLU A 233 -1.69 -10.64 -16.01
CA GLU A 233 -0.77 -11.63 -16.62
C GLU A 233 0.38 -12.04 -15.66
N ASN A 234 0.22 -11.74 -14.37
CA ASN A 234 1.22 -12.01 -13.33
C ASN A 234 0.55 -12.19 -11.95
N TRP A 235 0.62 -13.41 -11.41
CA TRP A 235 0.02 -13.72 -10.12
C TRP A 235 0.62 -12.93 -8.95
N LYS A 236 1.90 -12.55 -9.01
CA LYS A 236 2.55 -11.72 -7.96
C LYS A 236 1.94 -10.33 -7.94
N LEU A 237 1.77 -9.70 -9.11
CA LEU A 237 1.08 -8.41 -9.23
C LEU A 237 -0.37 -8.51 -8.77
N ALA A 238 -1.09 -9.55 -9.20
CA ALA A 238 -2.47 -9.79 -8.76
C ALA A 238 -2.57 -9.93 -7.25
N SER A 239 -1.69 -10.72 -6.62
CA SER A 239 -1.63 -10.91 -5.17
C SER A 239 -1.37 -9.60 -4.44
N THR A 240 -0.38 -8.82 -4.90
CA THR A 240 -0.02 -7.54 -4.29
C THR A 240 -1.16 -6.53 -4.40
N LEU A 241 -1.77 -6.38 -5.57
CA LEU A 241 -2.89 -5.44 -5.76
C LEU A 241 -4.13 -5.84 -4.95
N LEU A 242 -4.43 -7.15 -4.86
CA LEU A 242 -5.50 -7.66 -4.01
C LEU A 242 -5.25 -7.38 -2.53
N SER A 243 -3.99 -7.33 -2.09
CA SER A 243 -3.67 -7.06 -0.69
C SER A 243 -4.06 -5.66 -0.23
N PHE A 244 -4.11 -4.69 -1.13
CA PHE A 244 -4.53 -3.33 -0.82
C PHE A 244 -6.04 -3.16 -0.79
N TYR A 245 -6.82 -3.99 -1.51
CA TYR A 245 -8.26 -3.82 -1.64
C TYR A 245 -9.04 -4.34 -0.44
N PHE A 246 -10.02 -3.54 -0.02
CA PHE A 246 -11.03 -3.93 0.97
C PHE A 246 -12.43 -3.47 0.53
N GLU A 247 -13.46 -4.18 1.00
CA GLU A 247 -14.88 -3.87 0.76
C GLU A 247 -15.70 -4.27 1.99
N ARG A 248 -16.05 -3.27 2.81
CA ARG A 248 -16.82 -3.44 4.05
C ARG A 248 -17.93 -2.39 4.13
N GLU A 249 -17.90 -1.50 5.13
CA GLU A 249 -18.78 -0.32 5.22
C GLU A 249 -18.65 0.59 3.98
N TYR A 250 -17.47 0.62 3.40
CA TYR A 250 -17.16 1.17 2.08
C TYR A 250 -16.04 0.36 1.43
N ALA A 251 -15.84 0.57 0.15
CA ALA A 251 -14.74 -0.05 -0.59
C ALA A 251 -13.58 0.92 -0.74
N GLY A 252 -12.34 0.43 -0.70
CA GLY A 252 -11.16 1.25 -0.86
C GLY A 252 -9.89 0.46 -1.13
N PHE A 253 -8.81 1.19 -1.31
CA PHE A 253 -7.46 0.65 -1.41
C PHE A 253 -6.59 1.29 -0.34
N LEU A 254 -5.91 0.47 0.45
CA LEU A 254 -4.90 0.94 1.39
C LEU A 254 -3.70 1.49 0.61
N ALA A 255 -3.07 2.57 1.10
CA ALA A 255 -1.98 3.20 0.37
C ALA A 255 -0.68 2.40 0.44
N GLY A 256 -0.40 1.76 1.58
CA GLY A 256 0.85 1.01 1.74
C GLY A 256 0.95 0.22 3.03
N PHE A 257 1.87 -0.73 3.04
CA PHE A 257 2.17 -1.58 4.18
C PHE A 257 3.63 -1.41 4.62
N PRO A 258 3.90 -1.47 5.93
CA PRO A 258 2.96 -1.76 7.02
C PRO A 258 2.26 -0.54 7.63
N TYR A 259 2.66 0.70 7.32
CA TYR A 259 2.23 1.89 8.07
C TYR A 259 1.37 2.90 7.30
N PHE A 260 1.14 2.76 5.97
CA PHE A 260 0.15 3.52 5.21
C PHE A 260 -1.13 2.69 5.00
N ASN A 261 -1.56 1.98 6.04
CA ASN A 261 -2.69 1.05 6.03
C ASN A 261 -4.05 1.75 6.22
N GLN A 262 -4.17 2.94 5.66
CA GLN A 262 -5.39 3.74 5.55
C GLN A 262 -5.73 4.00 4.07
N PHE A 263 -6.95 4.45 3.79
CA PHE A 263 -7.35 4.80 2.43
C PHE A 263 -6.99 6.26 2.12
N TRP A 264 -5.76 6.48 1.65
CA TRP A 264 -5.28 7.76 1.16
C TRP A 264 -5.86 8.03 -0.23
N THR A 265 -6.61 9.13 -0.36
CA THR A 265 -7.34 9.44 -1.59
C THR A 265 -6.41 9.73 -2.76
N ARG A 266 -5.32 10.44 -2.50
CA ARG A 266 -4.28 10.80 -3.48
C ARG A 266 -3.65 9.56 -4.11
N ASP A 267 -3.17 8.61 -3.29
CA ASP A 267 -2.52 7.38 -3.75
C ASP A 267 -3.42 6.59 -4.69
N PHE A 268 -4.67 6.46 -4.32
CA PHE A 268 -5.67 5.77 -5.14
C PHE A 268 -6.02 6.56 -6.41
N LEU A 269 -6.26 7.88 -6.32
CA LEU A 269 -6.72 8.68 -7.45
C LEU A 269 -5.65 8.81 -8.54
N CYS A 270 -4.37 8.94 -8.17
CA CYS A 270 -3.25 8.87 -9.11
C CYS A 270 -3.22 7.51 -9.84
N MET A 271 -3.57 6.43 -9.15
CA MET A 271 -3.55 5.07 -9.67
C MET A 271 -4.91 4.60 -10.21
N PHE A 272 -5.93 5.45 -10.30
CA PHE A 272 -7.26 5.06 -10.76
C PHE A 272 -7.24 4.45 -12.16
N THR A 273 -6.60 5.09 -13.12
CA THR A 273 -6.47 4.57 -14.49
C THR A 273 -5.60 3.30 -14.55
N PRO A 274 -4.40 3.26 -13.94
CA PRO A 274 -3.62 2.04 -13.79
C PRO A 274 -4.39 0.85 -13.22
N LEU A 275 -5.16 1.04 -12.16
CA LEU A 275 -5.97 -0.03 -11.55
C LEU A 275 -7.03 -0.58 -12.51
N ILE A 276 -7.66 0.28 -13.32
CA ILE A 276 -8.59 -0.17 -14.38
C ILE A 276 -7.84 -1.03 -15.40
N ARG A 277 -6.65 -0.60 -15.85
CA ARG A 277 -5.80 -1.36 -16.78
C ARG A 277 -5.35 -2.71 -16.20
N ALA A 278 -5.12 -2.77 -14.89
CA ALA A 278 -4.82 -4.00 -14.16
C ALA A 278 -6.05 -4.92 -13.94
N GLY A 279 -7.24 -4.57 -14.45
CA GLY A 279 -8.45 -5.36 -14.31
C GLY A 279 -9.18 -5.20 -12.98
N PHE A 280 -8.94 -4.12 -12.25
CA PHE A 280 -9.64 -3.76 -11.00
C PHE A 280 -10.72 -2.69 -11.22
N GLU A 281 -11.31 -2.62 -12.40
CA GLU A 281 -12.29 -1.59 -12.77
C GLU A 281 -13.49 -1.53 -11.81
N ARG A 282 -14.06 -2.68 -11.43
CA ARG A 282 -15.20 -2.74 -10.50
C ARG A 282 -14.80 -2.23 -9.12
N GLU A 283 -13.68 -2.68 -8.61
CA GLU A 283 -13.12 -2.32 -7.31
C GLU A 283 -12.76 -0.83 -7.26
N ALA A 284 -12.08 -0.33 -8.29
CA ALA A 284 -11.73 1.07 -8.42
C ALA A 284 -12.97 1.98 -8.50
N HIS A 285 -14.00 1.58 -9.22
CA HIS A 285 -15.26 2.35 -9.26
C HIS A 285 -15.96 2.39 -7.90
N LYS A 286 -16.02 1.30 -7.15
CA LYS A 286 -16.58 1.28 -5.78
C LYS A 286 -15.79 2.20 -4.84
N ALA A 287 -14.45 2.17 -4.92
CA ALA A 287 -13.58 3.04 -4.14
C ALA A 287 -13.78 4.53 -4.49
N LEU A 288 -13.94 4.85 -5.77
CA LEU A 288 -14.26 6.21 -6.22
C LEU A 288 -15.59 6.72 -5.64
N LEU A 289 -16.62 5.86 -5.61
CA LEU A 289 -17.90 6.19 -4.98
C LEU A 289 -17.79 6.34 -3.45
N ALA A 290 -16.89 5.62 -2.80
CA ALA A 290 -16.60 5.81 -1.39
C ALA A 290 -15.98 7.18 -1.11
N ILE A 291 -15.00 7.61 -1.92
CA ILE A 291 -14.43 8.97 -1.82
C ILE A 291 -15.54 10.03 -1.98
N ALA A 292 -16.43 9.86 -2.97
CA ALA A 292 -17.54 10.79 -3.18
C ALA A 292 -18.46 10.92 -1.94
N ARG A 293 -18.69 9.84 -1.18
CA ARG A 293 -19.51 9.88 0.04
C ARG A 293 -18.83 10.62 1.20
N HIS A 294 -17.50 10.72 1.19
CA HIS A 294 -16.70 11.38 2.21
C HIS A 294 -16.14 12.73 1.74
N GLN A 295 -16.68 13.27 0.63
CA GLN A 295 -16.36 14.63 0.18
C GLN A 295 -16.72 15.66 1.25
N LEU A 296 -15.86 16.63 1.47
CA LEU A 296 -16.08 17.69 2.45
C LEU A 296 -17.21 18.64 2.01
N SER A 297 -17.77 19.37 2.96
CA SER A 297 -18.93 20.25 2.70
C SER A 297 -18.63 21.39 1.74
N ASP A 298 -17.37 21.84 1.67
CA ASP A 298 -16.89 22.83 0.71
C ASP A 298 -16.67 22.28 -0.71
N GLY A 299 -16.79 20.97 -0.88
CA GLY A 299 -16.59 20.30 -2.18
C GLY A 299 -15.19 19.75 -2.41
N SER A 300 -14.24 19.99 -1.51
CA SER A 300 -12.91 19.39 -1.58
C SER A 300 -12.90 17.90 -1.24
N ILE A 301 -11.83 17.22 -1.60
CA ILE A 301 -11.62 15.80 -1.29
C ILE A 301 -10.60 15.70 -0.15
N PRO A 302 -10.91 14.96 0.93
CA PRO A 302 -10.00 14.80 2.07
C PRO A 302 -8.77 13.98 1.69
N VAL A 303 -7.66 14.18 2.42
CA VAL A 303 -6.41 13.44 2.21
C VAL A 303 -6.55 11.94 2.52
N ILE A 304 -7.35 11.61 3.54
CA ILE A 304 -7.71 10.24 3.93
C ILE A 304 -9.23 10.16 4.00
N VAL A 305 -9.82 9.09 3.48
CA VAL A 305 -11.26 8.86 3.57
C VAL A 305 -11.73 8.89 5.02
N GLY A 306 -12.66 9.79 5.34
CA GLY A 306 -13.18 10.01 6.70
C GLY A 306 -12.40 11.05 7.53
N SER A 307 -11.34 11.68 6.98
CA SER A 307 -10.70 12.84 7.62
C SER A 307 -11.34 14.17 7.17
N GLU A 308 -11.10 15.23 7.94
CA GLU A 308 -11.58 16.59 7.63
C GLU A 308 -10.51 17.46 6.94
N LYS A 309 -9.32 16.91 6.69
CA LYS A 309 -8.21 17.64 6.07
C LYS A 309 -8.30 17.56 4.55
N PRO A 310 -8.41 18.70 3.82
CA PRO A 310 -8.42 18.70 2.36
C PRO A 310 -7.04 18.33 1.80
N CYS A 311 -7.01 17.95 0.52
CA CYS A 311 -5.80 17.62 -0.21
C CYS A 311 -5.81 18.32 -1.57
N ALA A 312 -4.76 19.11 -1.86
CA ALA A 312 -4.71 19.98 -3.04
C ALA A 312 -4.83 19.20 -4.35
N ASP A 313 -4.16 18.08 -4.47
CA ASP A 313 -4.14 17.25 -5.67
C ASP A 313 -5.35 16.30 -5.76
N SER A 314 -5.96 15.90 -4.63
CA SER A 314 -7.04 14.91 -4.63
C SER A 314 -8.32 15.44 -5.30
N THR A 315 -8.67 16.71 -5.14
CA THR A 315 -9.91 17.25 -5.70
C THR A 315 -9.92 17.26 -7.24
N PRO A 316 -8.91 17.81 -7.93
CA PRO A 316 -8.87 17.75 -9.39
C PRO A 316 -8.64 16.32 -9.91
N LEU A 317 -7.87 15.48 -9.22
CA LEU A 317 -7.72 14.06 -9.57
C LEU A 317 -9.03 13.27 -9.44
N PHE A 318 -9.86 13.56 -8.42
CA PHE A 318 -11.21 13.00 -8.29
C PHE A 318 -12.08 13.34 -9.50
N LEU A 319 -12.05 14.59 -9.95
CA LEU A 319 -12.76 15.03 -11.15
C LEU A 319 -12.31 14.27 -12.40
N LEU A 320 -10.99 14.07 -12.56
CA LEU A 320 -10.43 13.31 -13.68
C LEU A 320 -10.81 11.82 -13.61
N ALA A 321 -10.78 11.23 -12.42
CA ALA A 321 -11.22 9.86 -12.19
C ALA A 321 -12.72 9.66 -12.48
N CYS A 322 -13.58 10.60 -12.03
CA CYS A 322 -15.01 10.60 -12.33
C CYS A 322 -15.28 10.74 -13.85
N TYR A 323 -14.54 11.61 -14.53
CA TYR A 323 -14.64 11.74 -15.99
C TYR A 323 -14.24 10.45 -16.71
N LYS A 324 -13.15 9.80 -16.28
CA LYS A 324 -12.70 8.53 -16.82
C LYS A 324 -13.75 7.43 -16.61
N ALA A 325 -14.32 7.33 -15.42
CA ALA A 325 -15.39 6.38 -15.10
C ALA A 325 -16.62 6.63 -16.01
N PHE A 326 -17.04 7.90 -16.15
CA PHE A 326 -18.14 8.27 -17.03
C PHE A 326 -17.89 7.87 -18.49
N LYS A 327 -16.70 8.17 -19.02
CA LYS A 327 -16.31 7.78 -20.40
C LYS A 327 -16.24 6.27 -20.62
N SER A 328 -16.04 5.50 -19.56
CA SER A 328 -16.09 4.02 -19.59
C SER A 328 -17.51 3.46 -19.38
N GLY A 329 -18.55 4.29 -19.44
CA GLY A 329 -19.95 3.87 -19.26
C GLY A 329 -20.35 3.61 -17.80
N ARG A 330 -19.52 4.00 -16.82
CA ARG A 330 -19.85 3.85 -15.39
C ARG A 330 -20.59 5.08 -14.86
N LYS A 331 -21.46 4.88 -13.88
CA LYS A 331 -22.18 5.98 -13.23
C LYS A 331 -21.21 6.85 -12.42
N ALA A 332 -21.05 8.12 -12.82
CA ALA A 332 -20.30 9.09 -12.05
C ALA A 332 -21.18 9.75 -10.97
N PRO A 333 -20.63 10.13 -9.80
CA PRO A 333 -21.36 10.80 -8.72
C PRO A 333 -21.54 12.31 -9.06
N MET A 334 -22.48 12.63 -9.93
CA MET A 334 -22.62 13.95 -10.58
C MET A 334 -22.83 15.10 -9.59
N LYS A 335 -23.52 14.86 -8.44
CA LYS A 335 -23.65 15.88 -7.38
C LYS A 335 -22.27 16.26 -6.83
N ASN A 336 -21.46 15.27 -6.50
CA ASN A 336 -20.12 15.45 -5.96
C ASN A 336 -19.17 16.09 -6.98
N VAL A 337 -19.29 15.72 -8.26
CA VAL A 337 -18.55 16.36 -9.36
C VAL A 337 -18.85 17.85 -9.42
N LYS A 338 -20.13 18.24 -9.35
CA LYS A 338 -20.51 19.67 -9.36
C LYS A 338 -19.97 20.43 -8.15
N MET A 339 -20.00 19.82 -6.95
CA MET A 339 -19.42 20.41 -5.74
C MET A 339 -17.90 20.59 -5.86
N ALA A 340 -17.19 19.59 -6.36
CA ALA A 340 -15.73 19.67 -6.57
C ALA A 340 -15.35 20.73 -7.65
N LEU A 341 -16.14 20.86 -8.72
CA LEU A 341 -15.94 21.91 -9.73
C LEU A 341 -16.19 23.29 -9.12
N GLN A 342 -17.24 23.44 -8.29
CA GLN A 342 -17.55 24.70 -7.60
C GLN A 342 -16.42 25.11 -6.65
N TYR A 343 -15.87 24.15 -5.87
CA TYR A 343 -14.69 24.38 -5.04
C TYR A 343 -13.53 24.99 -5.85
N GLY A 344 -13.17 24.40 -7.00
CA GLY A 344 -12.10 24.95 -7.84
C GLY A 344 -12.43 26.33 -8.44
N VAL A 345 -13.71 26.60 -8.72
CA VAL A 345 -14.16 27.93 -9.19
C VAL A 345 -14.03 28.98 -8.10
N GLU A 346 -14.33 28.64 -6.84
CA GLU A 346 -14.25 29.54 -5.68
C GLU A 346 -12.83 29.84 -5.24
N HIS A 347 -11.90 28.92 -5.47
CA HIS A 347 -10.47 29.09 -5.14
C HIS A 347 -9.62 29.60 -6.32
N PHE A 348 -10.26 29.93 -7.45
CA PHE A 348 -9.55 30.52 -8.58
C PHE A 348 -9.32 32.02 -8.36
N ASP A 349 -8.05 32.42 -8.26
CA ASP A 349 -7.63 33.80 -7.96
C ASP A 349 -7.59 34.76 -9.15
N GLY A 350 -7.98 34.30 -10.32
CA GLY A 350 -7.92 35.01 -11.60
C GLY A 350 -6.92 34.40 -12.59
N GLU A 351 -5.96 33.64 -12.13
CA GLU A 351 -4.93 32.98 -12.93
C GLU A 351 -4.80 31.50 -12.64
N LEU A 352 -4.85 31.11 -11.36
CA LEU A 352 -4.56 29.77 -10.85
C LEU A 352 -5.56 29.37 -9.75
N VAL A 353 -5.51 28.12 -9.29
CA VAL A 353 -6.34 27.64 -8.17
C VAL A 353 -5.52 27.59 -6.89
N GLU A 354 -5.87 28.45 -5.93
CA GLU A 354 -5.16 28.54 -4.67
C GLU A 354 -5.31 27.26 -3.82
N HIS A 355 -4.23 26.82 -3.19
CA HIS A 355 -4.22 25.68 -2.28
C HIS A 355 -3.21 25.86 -1.14
N ASP A 356 -3.40 25.11 -0.04
CA ASP A 356 -2.41 25.06 1.04
C ASP A 356 -1.10 24.44 0.53
N PRO A 357 0.05 25.13 0.75
CA PRO A 357 1.35 24.68 0.23
C PRO A 357 1.86 23.33 0.71
N ARG A 358 1.29 22.74 1.77
CA ARG A 358 1.70 21.46 2.35
C ARG A 358 0.71 20.32 2.11
N THR A 359 -0.20 20.47 1.17
CA THR A 359 -1.25 19.50 0.91
C THR A 359 -1.12 18.78 -0.44
N THR A 360 0.02 18.92 -1.12
CA THR A 360 0.35 18.15 -2.34
C THR A 360 0.95 16.79 -1.96
N TRP A 361 1.23 15.93 -2.94
CA TRP A 361 1.86 14.63 -2.70
C TRP A 361 3.27 14.73 -2.08
N MET A 362 3.94 15.88 -2.23
CA MET A 362 5.18 16.24 -1.53
C MET A 362 4.85 17.05 -0.26
N ASP A 363 4.09 16.48 0.66
CA ASP A 363 3.46 17.16 1.80
C ASP A 363 4.42 17.63 2.91
N THR A 364 5.66 17.15 2.91
CA THR A 364 6.71 17.70 3.77
C THR A 364 7.31 19.02 3.25
N LEU A 365 7.05 19.34 1.98
CA LEU A 365 7.55 20.54 1.31
C LEU A 365 6.47 21.62 1.22
N ARG A 366 6.88 22.90 1.35
CA ARG A 366 6.00 24.04 1.08
C ARG A 366 6.07 24.38 -0.41
N ARG A 367 4.98 24.14 -1.12
CA ARG A 367 4.87 24.33 -2.59
C ARG A 367 3.53 25.02 -2.91
N GLY A 368 3.53 26.35 -2.98
CA GLY A 368 2.34 27.09 -3.39
C GLY A 368 2.25 27.18 -4.91
N TYR A 369 1.04 27.02 -5.44
CA TYR A 369 0.78 26.90 -6.87
C TYR A 369 1.66 25.83 -7.52
N ALA A 370 1.46 24.59 -7.10
CA ALA A 370 2.23 23.45 -7.58
C ALA A 370 1.82 23.07 -9.00
N VAL A 371 2.78 22.90 -9.91
CA VAL A 371 2.56 22.77 -11.36
C VAL A 371 1.66 21.57 -11.71
N GLU A 372 1.76 20.47 -10.98
CA GLU A 372 0.91 19.30 -11.17
C GLU A 372 -0.54 19.58 -10.76
N VAL A 373 -0.77 20.30 -9.67
CA VAL A 373 -2.10 20.65 -9.17
C VAL A 373 -2.81 21.54 -10.18
N GLU A 374 -2.13 22.59 -10.67
CA GLU A 374 -2.64 23.48 -11.70
C GLU A 374 -2.93 22.75 -13.01
N SER A 375 -2.05 21.82 -13.38
CA SER A 375 -2.26 20.99 -14.58
C SER A 375 -3.49 20.09 -14.44
N PHE A 376 -3.71 19.50 -13.26
CA PHE A 376 -4.90 18.67 -13.02
C PHE A 376 -6.18 19.51 -13.02
N TRP A 377 -6.16 20.73 -12.45
CA TRP A 377 -7.30 21.65 -12.52
C TRP A 377 -7.61 22.10 -13.94
N ALA A 378 -6.61 22.54 -14.70
CA ALA A 378 -6.80 22.91 -16.10
C ALA A 378 -7.45 21.77 -16.89
N LYS A 379 -6.96 20.55 -16.71
CA LYS A 379 -7.51 19.35 -17.37
C LYS A 379 -8.91 19.01 -16.90
N ALA A 380 -9.20 19.10 -15.61
CA ALA A 380 -10.52 18.85 -15.05
C ALA A 380 -11.55 19.85 -15.60
N PHE A 381 -11.24 21.14 -15.55
CA PHE A 381 -12.12 22.19 -16.12
C PHE A 381 -12.33 21.99 -17.63
N GLU A 382 -11.29 21.62 -18.38
CA GLU A 382 -11.42 21.34 -19.81
C GLU A 382 -12.42 20.21 -20.10
N VAL A 383 -12.22 19.05 -19.49
CA VAL A 383 -13.01 17.85 -19.82
C VAL A 383 -14.46 17.99 -19.36
N TRP A 384 -14.71 18.56 -18.19
CA TRP A 384 -16.05 18.79 -17.68
C TRP A 384 -16.72 19.99 -18.33
N GLY A 385 -15.95 21.05 -18.67
CA GLY A 385 -16.43 22.19 -19.43
C GLY A 385 -16.94 21.79 -20.82
N LYS A 386 -16.20 20.93 -21.52
CA LYS A 386 -16.64 20.35 -22.80
C LYS A 386 -17.89 19.48 -22.64
N LEU A 387 -17.93 18.61 -21.62
CA LEU A 387 -19.05 17.69 -21.38
C LEU A 387 -20.34 18.46 -21.03
N PHE A 388 -20.26 19.45 -20.17
CA PHE A 388 -21.39 20.27 -19.73
C PHE A 388 -21.71 21.47 -20.66
N LYS A 389 -20.91 21.69 -21.71
CA LYS A 389 -20.95 22.89 -22.56
C LYS A 389 -20.87 24.17 -21.73
N ASN A 390 -20.08 24.18 -20.68
CA ASN A 390 -19.93 25.28 -19.72
C ASN A 390 -18.76 26.17 -20.11
N LYS A 391 -19.09 27.36 -20.64
CA LYS A 391 -18.11 28.37 -21.11
C LYS A 391 -17.23 28.89 -19.97
N LYS A 392 -17.73 29.00 -18.73
CA LYS A 392 -16.95 29.44 -17.56
C LYS A 392 -15.84 28.47 -17.25
N LEU A 393 -16.13 27.15 -17.17
CA LEU A 393 -15.09 26.13 -16.92
C LEU A 393 -14.04 26.11 -18.03
N LEU A 394 -14.45 26.26 -19.29
CA LEU A 394 -13.51 26.33 -20.42
C LEU A 394 -12.61 27.57 -20.32
N PHE A 395 -13.16 28.71 -19.95
CA PHE A 395 -12.39 29.94 -19.71
C PHE A 395 -11.36 29.76 -18.59
N LEU A 396 -11.74 29.16 -17.44
CA LEU A 396 -10.81 28.88 -16.33
C LEU A 396 -9.69 27.93 -16.78
N SER A 397 -10.03 26.90 -17.54
CA SER A 397 -9.02 25.99 -18.10
C SER A 397 -8.00 26.74 -18.96
N GLU A 398 -8.47 27.63 -19.87
CA GLU A 398 -7.55 28.38 -20.73
C GLU A 398 -6.70 29.37 -19.93
N LYS A 399 -7.25 30.05 -18.92
CA LYS A 399 -6.48 30.93 -18.03
C LYS A 399 -5.35 30.20 -17.31
N ILE A 400 -5.62 29.02 -16.74
CA ILE A 400 -4.56 28.22 -16.11
C ILE A 400 -3.51 27.79 -17.15
N LYS A 401 -3.91 27.38 -18.36
CA LYS A 401 -2.97 27.02 -19.43
C LYS A 401 -2.09 28.22 -19.87
N GLU A 402 -2.68 29.41 -19.98
CA GLU A 402 -1.95 30.65 -20.24
C GLU A 402 -0.90 30.87 -19.14
N SER A 403 -1.27 30.75 -17.86
CA SER A 403 -0.37 30.91 -16.73
C SER A 403 0.72 29.82 -16.68
N LEU A 404 0.41 28.57 -17.04
CA LEU A 404 1.42 27.51 -17.17
C LEU A 404 2.49 27.88 -18.20
N ILE A 405 2.13 28.53 -19.31
CA ILE A 405 3.10 28.95 -20.33
C ILE A 405 3.83 30.23 -19.91
N SER A 406 3.11 31.24 -19.40
CA SER A 406 3.69 32.56 -19.12
C SER A 406 4.51 32.61 -17.82
N SER A 407 4.08 31.89 -16.78
CA SER A 407 4.66 31.99 -15.44
C SER A 407 5.53 30.80 -15.06
N TYR A 408 5.17 29.58 -15.49
CA TYR A 408 5.95 28.38 -15.15
C TYR A 408 7.01 28.00 -16.18
N LEU A 409 6.76 28.23 -17.49
CA LEU A 409 7.74 27.87 -18.52
C LEU A 409 8.88 28.90 -18.55
N GLN A 410 9.99 28.57 -17.87
CA GLN A 410 11.15 29.43 -17.77
C GLN A 410 12.40 28.69 -18.31
N SER A 411 13.16 29.35 -19.14
CA SER A 411 14.36 28.77 -19.78
C SER A 411 14.08 27.41 -20.45
N GLY A 412 12.89 27.25 -21.03
CA GLY A 412 12.47 26.04 -21.75
C GLY A 412 12.06 24.87 -20.86
N VAL A 413 11.83 25.06 -19.54
CA VAL A 413 11.31 24.03 -18.63
C VAL A 413 10.26 24.58 -17.70
N PHE A 414 9.31 23.74 -17.27
CA PHE A 414 8.32 24.14 -16.28
C PHE A 414 8.91 24.14 -14.86
N LEU A 415 8.67 25.21 -14.12
CA LEU A 415 8.95 25.25 -12.68
C LEU A 415 8.11 24.22 -11.92
N ASP A 416 8.65 23.65 -10.85
CA ASP A 416 7.92 22.76 -9.93
C ASP A 416 6.75 23.46 -9.23
N SER A 417 6.94 24.71 -8.85
CA SER A 417 5.91 25.55 -8.23
C SER A 417 6.31 27.03 -8.31
N LEU A 418 5.34 27.97 -8.23
CA LEU A 418 5.65 29.39 -8.21
C LEU A 418 6.17 29.86 -6.85
N LYS A 419 5.69 29.26 -5.76
CA LYS A 419 6.07 29.57 -4.37
C LYS A 419 6.65 28.33 -3.69
N GLY A 420 7.88 27.93 -4.08
CA GLY A 420 8.57 26.78 -3.54
C GLY A 420 10.08 26.90 -3.65
N LYS A 421 10.80 26.01 -2.92
CA LYS A 421 12.26 25.98 -2.91
C LYS A 421 12.84 25.39 -4.20
N TYR A 422 12.23 24.31 -4.67
CA TYR A 422 12.72 23.54 -5.81
C TYR A 422 12.21 24.12 -7.12
N LYS A 423 13.05 24.10 -8.15
CA LYS A 423 12.74 24.67 -9.46
C LYS A 423 12.37 23.61 -10.49
N PHE A 424 12.96 22.40 -10.39
CA PHE A 424 12.74 21.34 -11.35
C PHE A 424 12.56 19.97 -10.68
N SER A 425 11.48 19.32 -11.00
CA SER A 425 11.08 18.03 -10.44
C SER A 425 10.34 17.20 -11.49
N VAL A 426 9.96 15.99 -11.16
CA VAL A 426 9.09 15.15 -12.01
C VAL A 426 7.73 15.83 -12.27
N ASN A 427 7.26 16.67 -11.35
CA ASN A 427 6.00 17.42 -11.53
C ASN A 427 6.06 18.36 -12.74
N SER A 428 7.24 18.89 -13.06
CA SER A 428 7.50 19.72 -14.22
C SER A 428 7.18 19.02 -15.57
N LEU A 429 7.03 17.69 -15.57
CA LEU A 429 6.65 16.91 -16.74
C LEU A 429 5.12 16.73 -16.87
N ILE A 430 4.35 17.03 -15.83
CA ILE A 430 2.91 16.77 -15.78
C ILE A 430 2.12 17.58 -16.81
N PRO A 431 2.40 18.89 -17.06
CA PRO A 431 1.70 19.66 -18.09
C PRO A 431 1.71 18.97 -19.46
N LEU A 432 2.81 18.30 -19.79
CA LEU A 432 3.00 17.57 -21.04
C LEU A 432 2.45 16.14 -20.97
N THR A 433 2.75 15.42 -19.89
CA THR A 433 2.31 14.03 -19.67
C THR A 433 0.80 13.89 -19.76
N TYR A 434 0.05 14.85 -19.23
CA TYR A 434 -1.42 14.90 -19.29
C TYR A 434 -1.96 15.69 -20.50
N SER A 435 -1.09 16.13 -21.40
CA SER A 435 -1.46 16.93 -22.59
C SER A 435 -2.34 18.13 -22.22
N VAL A 436 -1.91 18.88 -21.21
CA VAL A 436 -2.57 20.11 -20.75
C VAL A 436 -2.20 21.26 -21.65
N VAL A 437 -0.90 21.41 -21.91
CA VAL A 437 -0.33 22.41 -22.83
C VAL A 437 0.51 21.75 -23.91
N ARG A 438 0.85 22.51 -24.96
CA ARG A 438 1.78 22.12 -26.00
C ARG A 438 2.90 23.15 -26.07
N THR A 439 4.13 22.68 -26.11
CA THR A 439 5.33 23.50 -26.26
C THR A 439 6.43 22.67 -26.92
N ASP A 440 7.56 23.28 -27.23
CA ASP A 440 8.76 22.53 -27.60
C ASP A 440 9.23 21.72 -26.37
N GLU A 441 9.33 20.40 -26.53
CA GLU A 441 9.66 19.46 -25.47
C GLU A 441 11.16 19.11 -25.41
N GLU A 442 11.98 19.57 -26.36
CA GLU A 442 13.38 19.17 -26.50
C GLU A 442 14.23 19.54 -25.25
N ASN A 443 14.15 20.80 -24.82
CA ASN A 443 14.87 21.27 -23.64
C ASN A 443 14.40 20.58 -22.36
N ILE A 444 13.09 20.36 -22.23
CA ILE A 444 12.51 19.65 -21.07
C ILE A 444 12.99 18.21 -21.05
N PHE A 445 12.96 17.54 -22.20
CA PHE A 445 13.43 16.15 -22.34
C PHE A 445 14.92 16.02 -21.99
N LYS A 446 15.77 16.89 -22.56
CA LYS A 446 17.21 16.92 -22.28
C LYS A 446 17.47 17.09 -20.78
N ARG A 447 16.84 18.08 -20.15
CA ARG A 447 17.02 18.35 -18.74
C ARG A 447 16.48 17.21 -17.85
N ALA A 448 15.32 16.66 -18.17
CA ALA A 448 14.77 15.51 -17.45
C ALA A 448 15.71 14.28 -17.53
N LYS A 449 16.30 14.03 -18.70
CA LYS A 449 17.26 12.96 -18.90
C LYS A 449 18.50 13.12 -18.02
N GLU A 450 19.04 14.33 -17.92
CA GLU A 450 20.24 14.61 -17.13
C GLU A 450 19.96 14.62 -15.62
N GLU A 451 18.78 15.08 -15.19
CA GLU A 451 18.53 15.43 -13.79
C GLU A 451 17.56 14.51 -13.05
N LEU A 452 16.63 13.84 -13.75
CA LEU A 452 15.57 13.03 -13.14
C LEU A 452 15.70 11.53 -13.43
N PHE A 453 16.06 11.14 -14.64
CA PHE A 453 16.09 9.71 -15.00
C PHE A 453 17.32 9.02 -14.42
N CYS A 454 17.07 7.84 -13.83
CA CYS A 454 18.06 6.98 -13.19
C CYS A 454 17.93 5.55 -13.69
N ASN A 455 18.93 4.71 -13.41
CA ASN A 455 18.90 3.30 -13.81
C ASN A 455 17.67 2.54 -13.30
N PHE A 456 17.14 2.89 -12.12
CA PHE A 456 16.11 2.14 -11.41
C PHE A 456 14.74 2.84 -11.37
N GLY A 457 14.60 3.97 -12.04
CA GLY A 457 13.37 4.75 -12.03
C GLY A 457 13.61 6.23 -12.23
N VAL A 458 12.70 7.06 -11.72
CA VAL A 458 12.73 8.51 -11.89
C VAL A 458 12.73 9.20 -10.54
N ARG A 459 13.70 10.08 -10.32
CA ARG A 459 13.77 10.92 -9.13
C ARG A 459 12.56 11.86 -9.06
N ALA A 460 12.11 12.13 -7.85
CA ALA A 460 11.05 13.13 -7.67
C ALA A 460 11.57 14.56 -7.85
N ILE A 461 12.77 14.86 -7.36
CA ILE A 461 13.42 16.19 -7.46
C ILE A 461 14.73 16.07 -8.26
N SER A 462 15.08 17.13 -9.01
CA SER A 462 16.33 17.24 -9.75
C SER A 462 17.55 16.94 -8.87
N ARG A 463 18.53 16.21 -9.42
CA ARG A 463 19.80 15.92 -8.72
C ARG A 463 20.70 17.16 -8.52
N ARG A 464 20.43 18.25 -9.25
CA ARG A 464 21.13 19.52 -9.08
C ARG A 464 20.57 20.36 -7.91
N GLU A 465 19.42 19.97 -7.35
CA GLU A 465 18.78 20.67 -6.25
C GLU A 465 19.04 19.95 -4.93
N VAL A 466 19.62 20.66 -3.96
CA VAL A 466 20.11 20.09 -2.69
C VAL A 466 19.13 20.38 -1.55
N GLY A 467 18.91 19.43 -0.66
CA GLY A 467 18.41 19.65 0.68
C GLY A 467 17.16 18.93 1.17
N ASP A 468 16.62 17.95 0.43
CA ASP A 468 15.62 17.01 0.97
C ASP A 468 15.91 15.61 0.48
N ASP A 469 16.55 14.80 1.32
CA ASP A 469 16.88 13.41 1.01
C ASP A 469 15.65 12.54 0.79
N TYR A 470 14.52 12.85 1.44
CA TYR A 470 13.31 12.04 1.35
C TYR A 470 12.64 12.17 -0.03
N HIS A 471 12.36 13.42 -0.49
CA HIS A 471 11.75 13.62 -1.81
C HIS A 471 12.75 13.57 -2.97
N ALA A 472 14.05 13.67 -2.70
CA ALA A 472 15.08 13.50 -3.73
C ALA A 472 15.22 12.05 -4.25
N ARG A 473 14.51 11.09 -3.67
CA ARG A 473 14.56 9.67 -4.02
C ARG A 473 13.74 9.35 -5.27
N ILE A 474 13.88 8.10 -5.70
CA ILE A 474 13.04 7.47 -6.71
C ILE A 474 11.78 6.97 -6.02
N TRP A 475 10.62 7.44 -6.45
CA TRP A 475 9.30 7.03 -5.97
C TRP A 475 8.55 6.24 -7.04
N GLY A 476 7.60 5.40 -6.65
CA GLY A 476 6.73 4.74 -7.61
C GLY A 476 5.96 5.72 -8.47
N ILE A 477 5.37 6.75 -7.84
CA ILE A 477 4.60 7.78 -8.54
C ILE A 477 5.47 8.63 -9.48
N SER A 478 6.68 9.04 -9.05
CA SER A 478 7.60 9.79 -9.91
C SER A 478 8.07 8.95 -11.09
N THR A 479 8.32 7.66 -10.86
CA THR A 479 8.68 6.72 -11.92
C THR A 479 7.55 6.54 -12.92
N TYR A 480 6.31 6.42 -12.47
CA TYR A 480 5.15 6.34 -13.36
C TYR A 480 5.03 7.57 -14.28
N TRP A 481 5.03 8.78 -13.72
CA TRP A 481 4.91 10.01 -14.51
C TRP A 481 6.09 10.22 -15.45
N GLY A 482 7.31 10.01 -14.95
CA GLY A 482 8.51 10.16 -15.77
C GLY A 482 8.58 9.14 -16.91
N LEU A 483 8.20 7.87 -16.67
CA LEU A 483 8.13 6.86 -17.71
C LEU A 483 7.06 7.15 -18.76
N LYS A 484 5.89 7.68 -18.35
CA LYS A 484 4.84 8.13 -19.27
C LYS A 484 5.33 9.25 -20.19
N PHE A 485 6.15 10.15 -19.68
CA PHE A 485 6.79 11.19 -20.49
C PHE A 485 7.88 10.58 -21.38
N LEU A 486 8.79 9.80 -20.80
CA LEU A 486 9.95 9.21 -21.50
C LEU A 486 9.52 8.26 -22.62
N SER A 487 8.44 7.48 -22.45
CA SER A 487 7.96 6.52 -23.45
C SER A 487 7.60 7.17 -24.81
N ARG A 488 7.27 8.45 -24.82
CA ARG A 488 6.95 9.21 -26.04
C ARG A 488 8.19 9.69 -26.78
N HIS A 489 9.29 9.93 -26.07
CA HIS A 489 10.53 10.49 -26.61
C HIS A 489 11.58 9.41 -26.88
N ASN A 490 11.73 8.46 -25.97
CA ASN A 490 12.69 7.37 -26.06
C ASN A 490 12.12 6.08 -25.43
N PRO A 491 11.32 5.31 -26.19
CA PRO A 491 10.70 4.08 -25.69
C PRO A 491 11.72 3.01 -25.24
N GLU A 492 12.89 2.95 -25.87
CA GLU A 492 13.93 1.98 -25.51
C GLU A 492 14.55 2.27 -24.14
N GLU A 493 14.86 3.53 -23.88
CA GLU A 493 15.36 3.96 -22.57
C GLU A 493 14.30 3.78 -21.48
N ALA A 494 13.03 4.08 -21.80
CA ALA A 494 11.90 3.82 -20.90
C ALA A 494 11.78 2.33 -20.54
N ARG A 495 11.91 1.42 -21.53
CA ARG A 495 11.93 -0.04 -21.30
C ARG A 495 13.08 -0.45 -20.39
N LYS A 496 14.28 0.04 -20.63
CA LYS A 496 15.48 -0.28 -19.83
C LYS A 496 15.31 0.12 -18.37
N ILE A 497 14.88 1.36 -18.11
CA ILE A 497 14.61 1.86 -16.77
C ILE A 497 13.50 1.03 -16.10
N PHE A 498 12.41 0.75 -16.82
CA PHE A 498 11.28 0.00 -16.27
C PHE A 498 11.64 -1.45 -15.93
N VAL A 499 12.43 -2.15 -16.77
CA VAL A 499 12.94 -3.50 -16.46
C VAL A 499 13.81 -3.49 -15.20
N ASN A 500 14.64 -2.48 -15.04
CA ASN A 500 15.45 -2.34 -13.83
C ASN A 500 14.58 -2.02 -12.59
N TYR A 501 13.56 -1.18 -12.75
CA TYR A 501 12.57 -0.91 -11.69
C TYR A 501 11.90 -2.19 -11.21
N LEU A 502 11.49 -3.07 -12.12
CA LEU A 502 10.83 -4.34 -11.78
C LEU A 502 11.67 -5.27 -10.90
N LYS A 503 13.00 -5.13 -10.86
CA LYS A 503 13.89 -5.92 -10.00
C LYS A 503 13.67 -5.70 -8.50
N PHE A 504 13.02 -4.60 -8.13
CA PHE A 504 12.70 -4.29 -6.73
C PHE A 504 11.45 -4.98 -6.19
N MET A 505 10.67 -5.65 -7.05
CA MET A 505 9.56 -6.48 -6.59
C MET A 505 10.07 -7.60 -5.68
N GLY A 506 9.54 -7.67 -4.46
CA GLY A 506 9.97 -8.66 -3.47
C GLY A 506 11.30 -8.35 -2.79
N SER A 507 11.85 -7.15 -2.94
CA SER A 507 13.12 -6.76 -2.31
C SER A 507 13.03 -6.77 -0.78
N ARG A 508 11.94 -6.29 -0.20
CA ARG A 508 11.66 -6.29 1.25
C ARG A 508 10.53 -7.21 1.64
N THR A 509 9.35 -6.99 1.07
CA THR A 509 8.17 -7.84 1.30
C THR A 509 7.97 -8.75 0.10
N VAL A 510 7.77 -10.03 0.33
CA VAL A 510 7.49 -11.02 -0.72
C VAL A 510 6.32 -10.54 -1.59
N CYS A 511 6.51 -10.44 -2.88
CA CYS A 511 5.62 -9.82 -3.88
C CYS A 511 5.39 -8.31 -3.70
N GLY A 512 5.82 -7.68 -2.61
CA GLY A 512 5.65 -6.25 -2.36
C GLY A 512 6.56 -5.38 -3.25
N PHE A 513 6.23 -4.10 -3.33
CA PHE A 513 7.05 -3.11 -4.03
C PHE A 513 7.31 -1.91 -3.11
N PRO A 514 8.58 -1.53 -2.85
CA PRO A 514 8.92 -0.52 -1.85
C PRO A 514 8.38 0.87 -2.22
N GLU A 515 8.24 1.71 -1.22
CA GLU A 515 7.80 3.11 -1.34
C GLU A 515 8.81 3.93 -2.13
N THR A 516 10.06 3.89 -1.69
CA THR A 516 11.16 4.68 -2.27
C THR A 516 12.42 3.86 -2.42
N MET A 517 13.31 4.35 -3.28
CA MET A 517 14.66 3.81 -3.42
C MET A 517 15.65 4.94 -3.73
N LYS A 518 16.90 4.77 -3.31
CA LYS A 518 18.02 5.63 -3.70
C LYS A 518 18.54 5.24 -5.09
N GLU A 519 19.34 6.10 -5.70
CA GLU A 519 20.03 5.78 -6.97
C GLU A 519 21.02 4.62 -6.82
N SER A 520 21.51 4.35 -5.62
CA SER A 520 22.33 3.17 -5.29
C SER A 520 21.57 1.84 -5.36
N GLY A 521 20.24 1.86 -5.40
CA GLY A 521 19.39 0.68 -5.29
C GLY A 521 19.01 0.32 -3.86
N GLU A 522 19.40 1.10 -2.85
CA GLU A 522 18.92 0.93 -1.49
C GLU A 522 17.44 1.31 -1.40
N VAL A 523 16.64 0.43 -0.81
CA VAL A 523 15.19 0.61 -0.66
C VAL A 523 14.84 1.12 0.73
N GLU A 524 13.90 2.07 0.81
CA GLU A 524 13.48 2.69 2.06
C GLU A 524 11.96 2.91 2.09
N GLY A 525 11.46 3.34 3.25
CA GLY A 525 10.04 3.62 3.46
C GLY A 525 9.18 2.37 3.59
N ALA A 526 7.90 2.47 3.25
CA ALA A 526 6.95 1.36 3.29
C ALA A 526 7.43 0.21 2.38
N SER A 527 7.32 -1.01 2.88
CA SER A 527 7.85 -2.20 2.18
C SER A 527 6.98 -2.65 1.01
N SER A 528 5.73 -2.15 0.93
CA SER A 528 4.84 -2.34 -0.22
C SER A 528 3.87 -1.16 -0.31
N GLN A 529 3.87 -0.43 -1.45
CA GLN A 529 3.02 0.73 -1.66
C GLN A 529 2.22 0.65 -2.96
N LEU A 530 0.96 1.10 -2.91
CA LEU A 530 0.00 1.01 -4.01
C LEU A 530 0.53 1.73 -5.27
N TRP A 531 0.96 2.98 -5.15
CA TRP A 531 1.46 3.75 -6.30
C TRP A 531 2.82 3.29 -6.84
N SER A 532 3.49 2.36 -6.13
CA SER A 532 4.72 1.74 -6.64
C SER A 532 4.44 0.50 -7.50
N VAL A 533 3.26 -0.11 -7.40
CA VAL A 533 2.93 -1.36 -8.09
C VAL A 533 1.76 -1.25 -9.07
N ALA A 534 0.78 -0.36 -8.80
CA ALA A 534 -0.47 -0.34 -9.56
C ALA A 534 -0.30 0.05 -11.04
N PHE A 535 0.73 0.84 -11.37
CA PHE A 535 0.98 1.28 -12.75
C PHE A 535 1.74 0.24 -13.61
N ILE A 536 2.28 -0.82 -12.99
CA ILE A 536 3.10 -1.82 -13.71
C ILE A 536 2.35 -2.45 -14.89
N PRO A 537 1.10 -2.93 -14.74
CA PRO A 537 0.37 -3.50 -15.88
C PRO A 537 0.13 -2.52 -17.03
N GLU A 538 -0.13 -1.24 -16.72
CA GLU A 538 -0.30 -0.19 -17.73
C GLU A 538 1.00 0.05 -18.51
N MET A 539 2.14 0.15 -17.80
CA MET A 539 3.44 0.37 -18.45
C MET A 539 3.89 -0.84 -19.27
N LEU A 540 3.59 -2.06 -18.83
CA LEU A 540 3.81 -3.26 -19.66
C LEU A 540 3.04 -3.17 -20.99
N GLN A 541 1.76 -2.77 -20.93
CA GLN A 541 0.95 -2.59 -22.15
C GLN A 541 1.45 -1.45 -23.04
N GLU A 542 1.91 -0.35 -22.46
CA GLU A 542 2.37 0.82 -23.19
C GLU A 542 3.73 0.57 -23.86
N LEU A 543 4.67 -0.04 -23.15
CA LEU A 543 6.05 -0.20 -23.63
C LEU A 543 6.25 -1.40 -24.57
N TRP A 544 5.43 -2.45 -24.46
CA TRP A 544 5.56 -3.65 -25.31
C TRP A 544 4.34 -3.93 -26.20
N GLY A 545 3.27 -3.15 -26.06
CA GLY A 545 2.00 -3.45 -26.68
C GLY A 545 1.25 -4.57 -25.92
N ARG A 546 -0.01 -4.81 -26.24
CA ARG A 546 -0.67 -6.06 -25.84
C ARG A 546 0.11 -7.18 -26.48
N GLY A 547 0.69 -8.06 -25.71
CA GLY A 547 1.31 -9.26 -26.22
C GLY A 547 0.38 -9.85 -27.26
N ARG A 548 0.89 -10.03 -28.47
CA ARG A 548 0.19 -10.86 -29.46
C ARG A 548 0.12 -12.24 -28.83
N SER A 549 -1.06 -12.57 -28.28
CA SER A 549 -1.41 -13.91 -27.83
C SER A 549 -1.35 -14.88 -28.98
#